data_5a9fd5107bdc3ec26aad0c0ddb406f2e
#
_entry.id   5a9fd5107bdc3ec26aad0c0ddb406f2e
#
_cell.length_a   1.000
_cell.length_b   1.000
_cell.length_c   1.000
_cell.angle_alpha   90.00
_cell.angle_beta   90.00
_cell.angle_gamma   90.00
#
_symmetry.space_group_name_H-M   'P 1'
#
loop_
_entity.id
_entity.type
_entity.pdbx_description
1 polymer ?
#
loop_
_entity_poly.entity_id
_entity_poly.type
_entity_poly.pdbx_seq_one_letter_code
_entity_poly.pdbx_strand_id
1 'polypeptide(L)'
;MSQVYGNGTTTASNGANVRVDALIEKGIRTAKKDIVFEQLCDSRTMPLNMGKTLKVHKTLYILDDANTNNQGLDSDGNATTYGNLYGSSRSVVDVTDGLPLLSEGAGRVNRVGVTRITKEGTLTRMGAFLEYTDEIDKFSDAKMEIQYYEKMGELAAELYDDYLQKELLGACGIEVYGGAATSLLTIAGTDDTNTIASDLEYETILDVEDMLEANYAKMNTSIIDGSRNVGTVPVNASFFAYCGRDTVRSLNGLQDDFSQKAFVPARMYAAAGNLAKNEVGVVHSTRFIQAQRMMRYDACGAEVGANPVGGYKATTVNAAGAALRGQAGAGTFYDGLPIIYVTKGAFATVGLNGNKKINFLSKKPGTATYEDPHGLQGIYSFNFFAGSISLEPEKMARICFATKY
;
A
#
# COMPACT_ATOMS: atom_id res chain seq x y z
N MET A 1 -23.57 23.78 -18.83
CA MET A 1 -23.74 25.17 -18.34
C MET A 1 -22.96 26.08 -19.28
N SER A 2 -23.60 27.05 -19.91
CA SER A 2 -22.88 28.05 -20.72
C SER A 2 -22.09 28.96 -19.78
N GLN A 3 -20.81 29.15 -20.06
CA GLN A 3 -19.98 30.09 -19.31
C GLN A 3 -20.35 31.50 -19.73
N VAL A 4 -20.67 32.34 -18.76
CA VAL A 4 -21.08 33.75 -19.00
C VAL A 4 -19.97 34.67 -18.49
N TYR A 5 -19.50 35.57 -19.35
CA TYR A 5 -18.55 36.61 -18.97
C TYR A 5 -19.32 37.73 -18.25
N GLY A 6 -19.02 38.01 -17.01
CA GLY A 6 -19.70 38.96 -16.17
C GLY A 6 -18.77 39.96 -15.51
N ASN A 7 -19.23 41.17 -15.40
CA ASN A 7 -18.50 42.33 -14.87
C ASN A 7 -18.52 42.34 -13.32
N GLY A 8 -17.87 41.40 -12.68
CA GLY A 8 -17.60 41.45 -11.25
C GLY A 8 -18.73 41.14 -10.27
N THR A 9 -19.88 40.64 -10.74
CA THR A 9 -20.97 40.17 -9.90
C THR A 9 -21.01 38.64 -9.79
N THR A 10 -21.48 38.13 -8.68
CA THR A 10 -21.50 36.74 -8.19
C THR A 10 -22.03 35.64 -9.12
N THR A 11 -22.45 35.98 -10.34
CA THR A 11 -23.02 35.06 -11.33
C THR A 11 -22.10 34.75 -12.52
N ALA A 12 -20.89 35.31 -12.56
CA ALA A 12 -19.92 35.00 -13.61
C ALA A 12 -19.19 33.70 -13.27
N SER A 13 -19.19 32.77 -14.18
CA SER A 13 -18.39 31.52 -14.04
C SER A 13 -16.88 31.76 -14.20
N ASN A 14 -16.50 32.88 -14.81
CA ASN A 14 -15.12 33.38 -14.89
C ASN A 14 -15.03 34.73 -14.23
N GLY A 15 -14.22 34.85 -13.16
CA GLY A 15 -14.03 36.12 -12.45
C GLY A 15 -13.39 37.21 -13.30
N ALA A 16 -13.61 38.48 -12.90
CA ALA A 16 -13.16 39.67 -13.62
C ALA A 16 -11.64 39.84 -13.75
N ASN A 17 -10.83 38.96 -13.12
CA ASN A 17 -9.36 39.02 -13.11
C ASN A 17 -8.72 37.69 -13.52
N VAL A 18 -8.86 37.36 -14.81
CA VAL A 18 -8.20 36.17 -15.40
C VAL A 18 -6.66 36.16 -15.14
N ARG A 19 -6.04 37.34 -15.06
CA ARG A 19 -4.59 37.45 -14.78
C ARG A 19 -4.20 37.07 -13.33
N VAL A 20 -5.06 37.40 -12.36
CA VAL A 20 -4.84 37.02 -10.94
C VAL A 20 -5.09 35.53 -10.76
N ASP A 21 -6.14 35.02 -11.40
CA ASP A 21 -6.47 33.60 -11.37
C ASP A 21 -5.36 32.74 -12.00
N ALA A 22 -4.76 33.19 -13.11
CA ALA A 22 -3.63 32.50 -13.74
C ALA A 22 -2.37 32.46 -12.85
N LEU A 23 -2.11 33.49 -12.03
CA LEU A 23 -1.01 33.51 -11.08
C LEU A 23 -1.27 32.61 -9.88
N ILE A 24 -2.49 32.56 -9.37
CA ILE A 24 -2.93 31.67 -8.30
C ILE A 24 -2.87 30.21 -8.78
N GLU A 25 -3.34 29.94 -9.98
CA GLU A 25 -3.30 28.62 -10.60
C GLU A 25 -1.86 28.11 -10.77
N LYS A 26 -0.91 28.95 -11.16
CA LYS A 26 0.50 28.61 -11.25
C LYS A 26 1.10 28.28 -9.89
N GLY A 27 0.66 28.93 -8.82
CA GLY A 27 1.03 28.59 -7.44
C GLY A 27 0.47 27.24 -6.99
N ILE A 28 -0.76 26.92 -7.35
CA ILE A 28 -1.40 25.62 -7.02
C ILE A 28 -0.74 24.46 -7.78
N ARG A 29 -0.30 24.66 -9.01
CA ARG A 29 0.40 23.63 -9.79
C ARG A 29 1.72 23.16 -9.17
N THR A 30 2.33 23.96 -8.31
CA THR A 30 3.60 23.63 -7.65
C THR A 30 3.40 22.61 -6.53
N ALA A 31 2.18 22.44 -6.03
CA ALA A 31 1.83 21.48 -5.00
C ALA A 31 1.55 20.09 -5.62
N LYS A 32 2.59 19.39 -6.03
CA LYS A 32 2.46 18.01 -6.52
C LYS A 32 2.26 17.07 -5.34
N LYS A 33 1.33 16.10 -5.51
CA LYS A 33 1.17 15.00 -4.56
C LYS A 33 2.34 14.04 -4.66
N ASP A 34 2.84 13.61 -3.51
CA ASP A 34 3.97 12.68 -3.45
C ASP A 34 3.50 11.23 -3.64
N ILE A 35 4.19 10.53 -4.52
CA ILE A 35 4.01 9.10 -4.79
C ILE A 35 5.04 8.36 -3.95
N VAL A 36 4.60 7.41 -3.12
CA VAL A 36 5.47 6.78 -2.13
C VAL A 36 5.47 5.25 -2.16
N PHE A 37 4.40 4.60 -2.65
CA PHE A 37 4.24 3.14 -2.51
C PHE A 37 5.22 2.30 -3.35
N GLU A 38 5.84 2.86 -4.38
CA GLU A 38 6.79 2.12 -5.23
C GLU A 38 8.17 1.94 -4.58
N GLN A 39 8.54 2.78 -3.61
CA GLN A 39 9.92 2.84 -3.09
C GLN A 39 10.39 1.59 -2.32
N LEU A 40 9.47 0.78 -1.79
CA LEU A 40 9.78 -0.47 -1.10
C LEU A 40 9.50 -1.72 -1.96
N CYS A 41 9.01 -1.54 -3.19
CA CYS A 41 8.69 -2.63 -4.10
C CYS A 41 9.90 -2.98 -4.97
N ASP A 42 10.14 -4.27 -5.17
CA ASP A 42 11.07 -4.71 -6.21
C ASP A 42 10.49 -4.45 -7.60
N SER A 43 11.34 -4.15 -8.58
CA SER A 43 10.91 -3.98 -9.97
C SER A 43 11.28 -5.20 -10.80
N ARG A 44 10.31 -5.75 -11.51
CA ARG A 44 10.50 -6.83 -12.46
C ARG A 44 9.98 -6.44 -13.83
N THR A 45 10.71 -6.85 -14.88
CA THR A 45 10.34 -6.56 -16.25
C THR A 45 9.87 -7.83 -16.96
N MET A 46 8.76 -7.71 -17.68
CA MET A 46 8.24 -8.77 -18.53
C MET A 46 8.74 -8.58 -19.96
N PRO A 47 9.31 -9.60 -20.62
CA PRO A 47 9.70 -9.51 -22.02
C PRO A 47 8.51 -9.29 -22.95
N LEU A 48 8.70 -8.58 -24.05
CA LEU A 48 7.70 -8.44 -25.11
C LEU A 48 7.37 -9.80 -25.75
N ASN A 49 6.14 -9.95 -26.22
CA ASN A 49 5.65 -11.13 -26.94
C ASN A 49 5.63 -12.45 -26.14
N MET A 50 5.67 -12.38 -24.81
CA MET A 50 5.64 -13.53 -23.90
C MET A 50 4.32 -13.71 -23.16
N GLY A 51 3.23 -13.11 -23.65
CA GLY A 51 1.91 -13.16 -23.00
C GLY A 51 1.70 -12.00 -22.02
N LYS A 52 0.66 -12.08 -21.15
CA LYS A 52 0.31 -11.06 -20.17
C LYS A 52 0.64 -11.44 -18.73
N THR A 53 1.09 -12.66 -18.49
CA THR A 53 1.30 -13.19 -17.14
C THR A 53 2.77 -13.51 -16.94
N LEU A 54 3.38 -12.88 -15.95
CA LEU A 54 4.72 -13.21 -15.48
C LEU A 54 4.62 -14.32 -14.44
N LYS A 55 5.35 -15.41 -14.64
CA LYS A 55 5.45 -16.53 -13.71
C LYS A 55 6.80 -16.50 -13.00
N VAL A 56 6.76 -16.51 -11.68
CA VAL A 56 7.96 -16.61 -10.85
C VAL A 56 7.87 -17.87 -10.01
N HIS A 57 8.94 -18.65 -10.03
CA HIS A 57 9.03 -19.89 -9.27
C HIS A 57 9.77 -19.64 -7.94
N LYS A 58 9.18 -20.12 -6.86
CA LYS A 58 9.77 -20.12 -5.53
C LYS A 58 9.92 -21.56 -5.05
N THR A 59 11.09 -21.89 -4.53
CA THR A 59 11.33 -23.13 -3.81
C THR A 59 11.11 -22.88 -2.32
N LEU A 60 10.29 -23.70 -1.68
CA LEU A 60 10.01 -23.58 -0.25
C LEU A 60 11.24 -23.98 0.58
N TYR A 61 11.33 -23.42 1.77
CA TYR A 61 12.36 -23.85 2.73
C TYR A 61 12.16 -25.32 3.11
N ILE A 62 13.26 -26.02 3.33
CA ILE A 62 13.19 -27.43 3.73
C ILE A 62 12.65 -27.55 5.14
N LEU A 63 13.14 -26.73 6.06
CA LEU A 63 12.63 -26.59 7.42
C LEU A 63 12.05 -25.20 7.58
N ASP A 64 10.78 -25.11 7.89
CA ASP A 64 10.07 -23.86 8.17
C ASP A 64 9.07 -24.07 9.31
N ASP A 65 8.69 -22.97 9.98
CA ASP A 65 7.79 -23.05 11.12
C ASP A 65 6.36 -23.45 10.74
N ALA A 66 5.97 -23.19 9.50
CA ALA A 66 4.68 -23.60 8.96
C ALA A 66 4.69 -25.02 8.34
N ASN A 67 5.85 -25.67 8.29
CA ASN A 67 6.06 -26.98 7.67
C ASN A 67 5.41 -27.14 6.28
N THR A 68 5.42 -26.07 5.49
CA THR A 68 4.77 -26.02 4.17
C THR A 68 5.41 -26.97 3.16
N ASN A 69 6.61 -27.40 3.41
CA ASN A 69 7.34 -28.37 2.57
C ASN A 69 7.17 -29.83 3.04
N ASN A 70 6.29 -30.09 4.00
CA ASN A 70 6.00 -31.42 4.54
C ASN A 70 7.22 -32.21 5.01
N GLN A 71 8.09 -31.60 5.79
CA GLN A 71 9.25 -32.23 6.39
C GLN A 71 9.01 -32.47 7.90
N GLY A 72 8.92 -33.72 8.35
CA GLY A 72 8.82 -34.06 9.76
C GLY A 72 7.44 -33.84 10.38
N LEU A 73 7.35 -33.04 11.43
CA LEU A 73 6.12 -32.77 12.18
C LEU A 73 5.43 -31.47 11.72
N ASP A 74 4.11 -31.46 11.74
CA ASP A 74 3.32 -30.23 11.58
C ASP A 74 3.27 -29.43 12.90
N SER A 75 2.59 -28.27 12.87
CA SER A 75 2.41 -27.42 14.07
C SER A 75 1.65 -28.09 15.20
N ASP A 76 0.88 -29.13 14.91
CA ASP A 76 0.08 -29.90 15.87
C ASP A 76 0.82 -31.15 16.38
N GLY A 77 2.08 -31.33 15.95
CA GLY A 77 2.92 -32.48 16.35
C GLY A 77 2.64 -33.78 15.62
N ASN A 78 1.86 -33.77 14.52
CA ASN A 78 1.58 -34.93 13.72
C ASN A 78 2.66 -35.16 12.67
N ALA A 79 3.04 -36.43 12.44
CA ALA A 79 4.01 -36.77 11.41
C ALA A 79 3.48 -36.45 10.00
N THR A 80 4.29 -35.75 9.23
CA THR A 80 3.97 -35.42 7.84
C THR A 80 4.39 -36.53 6.88
N THR A 81 4.08 -36.35 5.59
CA THR A 81 4.33 -37.34 4.53
C THR A 81 5.79 -37.85 4.50
N TYR A 82 6.74 -37.01 4.82
CA TYR A 82 8.16 -37.40 4.83
C TYR A 82 8.68 -37.80 6.19
N GLY A 83 8.15 -37.30 7.29
CA GLY A 83 8.37 -37.77 8.68
C GLY A 83 9.82 -37.96 9.15
N ASN A 84 10.79 -37.43 8.42
CA ASN A 84 12.22 -37.74 8.66
C ASN A 84 12.96 -36.66 9.45
N LEU A 85 12.33 -35.51 9.63
CA LEU A 85 12.88 -34.34 10.29
C LEU A 85 11.86 -33.76 11.28
N TYR A 86 12.33 -32.94 12.20
CA TYR A 86 11.49 -32.29 13.21
C TYR A 86 10.56 -31.18 12.65
N GLY A 87 10.60 -30.93 11.35
CA GLY A 87 9.70 -30.00 10.68
C GLY A 87 9.76 -28.59 11.23
N SER A 88 8.60 -28.02 11.54
CA SER A 88 8.42 -26.67 12.10
C SER A 88 8.63 -26.58 13.60
N SER A 89 8.68 -27.70 14.32
CA SER A 89 8.82 -27.67 15.79
C SER A 89 10.15 -27.07 16.24
N ARG A 90 10.07 -26.23 17.27
CA ARG A 90 11.23 -25.65 17.98
C ARG A 90 11.35 -26.20 19.42
N SER A 91 10.52 -27.15 19.77
CA SER A 91 10.66 -27.88 21.06
C SER A 91 11.97 -28.65 21.10
N VAL A 92 12.67 -28.54 22.21
CA VAL A 92 13.94 -29.28 22.41
C VAL A 92 13.73 -30.78 22.29
N VAL A 93 12.59 -31.30 22.75
CA VAL A 93 12.24 -32.71 22.68
C VAL A 93 12.11 -33.16 21.23
N ASP A 94 11.28 -32.46 20.46
CA ASP A 94 10.99 -32.79 19.05
C ASP A 94 12.26 -32.70 18.19
N VAL A 95 13.06 -31.66 18.41
CA VAL A 95 14.32 -31.47 17.68
C VAL A 95 15.31 -32.60 18.03
N THR A 96 15.37 -33.01 19.29
CA THR A 96 16.28 -34.09 19.74
C THR A 96 15.87 -35.43 19.14
N ASP A 97 14.58 -35.73 19.17
CA ASP A 97 14.03 -36.99 18.65
C ASP A 97 13.99 -37.04 17.12
N GLY A 98 13.83 -35.89 16.48
CA GLY A 98 13.74 -35.72 15.02
C GLY A 98 15.07 -35.48 14.31
N LEU A 99 16.22 -35.47 15.00
CA LEU A 99 17.51 -35.30 14.35
C LEU A 99 17.81 -36.43 13.36
N PRO A 100 18.21 -36.10 12.11
CA PRO A 100 18.45 -37.09 11.06
C PRO A 100 19.76 -37.85 11.26
N LEU A 101 19.83 -38.68 12.33
CA LEU A 101 20.99 -39.46 12.64
C LEU A 101 21.18 -40.60 11.62
N LEU A 102 22.42 -40.89 11.29
CA LEU A 102 22.80 -42.01 10.44
C LEU A 102 23.43 -43.10 11.26
N SER A 103 22.96 -44.33 11.08
CA SER A 103 23.57 -45.53 11.64
C SER A 103 24.29 -46.31 10.54
N GLU A 104 25.37 -47.00 10.90
CA GLU A 104 26.11 -47.87 9.98
C GLU A 104 25.18 -48.97 9.44
N GLY A 105 25.15 -49.13 8.12
CA GLY A 105 24.29 -50.12 7.46
C GLY A 105 22.82 -49.72 7.31
N ALA A 106 22.41 -48.57 7.80
CA ALA A 106 21.08 -48.04 7.54
C ALA A 106 20.93 -47.71 6.03
N GLY A 107 19.98 -48.26 5.36
CA GLY A 107 19.76 -48.06 3.93
C GLY A 107 19.42 -46.60 3.56
N ARG A 108 18.39 -46.37 2.73
CA ARG A 108 17.92 -45.02 2.35
C ARG A 108 17.08 -44.42 3.46
N VAL A 109 17.71 -43.80 4.45
CA VAL A 109 17.04 -43.05 5.54
C VAL A 109 17.14 -41.55 5.33
N ASN A 110 16.33 -40.76 6.03
CA ASN A 110 16.36 -39.32 6.08
C ASN A 110 16.15 -38.66 4.68
N ARG A 111 15.17 -39.14 3.95
CA ARG A 111 14.80 -38.58 2.64
C ARG A 111 14.19 -37.19 2.83
N VAL A 112 14.72 -36.22 2.09
CA VAL A 112 14.21 -34.83 2.06
C VAL A 112 13.56 -34.55 0.72
N GLY A 113 12.41 -33.90 0.73
CA GLY A 113 11.71 -33.40 -0.44
C GLY A 113 11.92 -31.89 -0.63
N VAL A 114 11.78 -31.46 -1.87
CA VAL A 114 11.81 -30.02 -2.20
C VAL A 114 10.54 -29.69 -2.97
N THR A 115 9.75 -28.75 -2.45
CA THR A 115 8.52 -28.27 -3.09
C THR A 115 8.77 -26.95 -3.78
N ARG A 116 8.29 -26.86 -5.01
CA ARG A 116 8.36 -25.65 -5.84
C ARG A 116 6.95 -25.12 -6.08
N ILE A 117 6.70 -23.87 -5.76
CA ILE A 117 5.47 -23.18 -6.03
C ILE A 117 5.66 -22.13 -7.13
N THR A 118 4.62 -21.86 -7.90
CA THR A 118 4.61 -20.84 -8.94
C THR A 118 3.71 -19.70 -8.52
N LYS A 119 4.25 -18.49 -8.49
CA LYS A 119 3.51 -17.25 -8.29
C LYS A 119 3.31 -16.56 -9.64
N GLU A 120 2.15 -15.99 -9.86
CA GLU A 120 1.77 -15.36 -11.13
C GLU A 120 1.37 -13.91 -10.91
N GLY A 121 1.87 -13.02 -11.77
CA GLY A 121 1.47 -11.62 -11.83
C GLY A 121 0.98 -11.28 -13.23
N THR A 122 -0.23 -10.73 -13.33
CA THR A 122 -0.85 -10.39 -14.62
C THR A 122 -0.80 -8.90 -14.86
N LEU A 123 -0.40 -8.50 -16.08
CA LEU A 123 -0.42 -7.11 -16.53
C LEU A 123 -1.84 -6.70 -16.91
N THR A 124 -2.31 -5.61 -16.33
CA THR A 124 -3.55 -4.93 -16.70
C THR A 124 -3.24 -3.60 -17.37
N ARG A 125 -4.07 -3.20 -18.33
CA ARG A 125 -3.95 -1.90 -19.00
C ARG A 125 -4.97 -0.95 -18.40
N MET A 126 -4.49 0.21 -17.97
CA MET A 126 -5.30 1.30 -17.43
C MET A 126 -5.08 2.57 -18.24
N GLY A 127 -6.07 3.45 -18.26
CA GLY A 127 -5.94 4.72 -18.95
C GLY A 127 -7.20 5.57 -18.77
N ALA A 128 -7.04 6.86 -19.04
CA ALA A 128 -8.14 7.82 -19.07
C ALA A 128 -7.90 8.82 -20.20
N PHE A 129 -8.93 9.52 -20.60
CA PHE A 129 -8.84 10.56 -21.62
C PHE A 129 -9.66 11.79 -21.21
N LEU A 130 -9.27 12.94 -21.77
CA LEU A 130 -9.93 14.22 -21.62
C LEU A 130 -10.20 14.78 -23.01
N GLU A 131 -11.43 15.22 -23.25
CA GLU A 131 -11.85 15.86 -24.48
C GLU A 131 -11.93 17.38 -24.29
N TYR A 132 -11.54 18.13 -25.30
CA TYR A 132 -11.67 19.57 -25.34
C TYR A 132 -12.03 20.02 -26.76
N THR A 133 -12.67 21.20 -26.86
CA THR A 133 -13.09 21.78 -28.16
C THR A 133 -12.07 22.82 -28.64
N ASP A 134 -12.02 23.06 -29.95
CA ASP A 134 -11.11 24.02 -30.54
C ASP A 134 -11.45 25.48 -30.13
N GLU A 135 -12.70 25.76 -29.75
CA GLU A 135 -13.12 27.05 -29.23
C GLU A 135 -12.43 27.39 -27.89
N ILE A 136 -12.23 26.41 -27.01
CA ILE A 136 -11.52 26.65 -25.77
C ILE A 136 -10.06 27.05 -26.03
N ASP A 137 -9.44 26.47 -27.03
CA ASP A 137 -8.04 26.77 -27.38
C ASP A 137 -7.92 28.15 -28.05
N LYS A 138 -8.92 28.53 -28.88
CA LYS A 138 -8.92 29.79 -29.62
C LYS A 138 -9.36 31.02 -28.81
N PHE A 139 -10.30 30.83 -27.88
CA PHE A 139 -10.92 31.94 -27.14
C PHE A 139 -10.48 32.03 -25.67
N SER A 140 -9.76 31.05 -25.15
CA SER A 140 -9.20 31.11 -23.80
C SER A 140 -7.88 31.89 -23.79
N ASP A 141 -7.73 32.79 -22.83
CA ASP A 141 -6.50 33.59 -22.62
C ASP A 141 -5.34 32.75 -22.02
N ALA A 142 -5.61 31.54 -21.51
CA ALA A 142 -4.64 30.63 -20.95
C ALA A 142 -4.26 29.52 -21.93
N LYS A 143 -2.99 29.12 -21.92
CA LYS A 143 -2.52 27.96 -22.68
C LYS A 143 -3.06 26.66 -22.05
N MET A 144 -4.34 26.39 -22.28
CA MET A 144 -5.07 25.27 -21.68
C MET A 144 -4.46 23.89 -22.04
N GLU A 145 -3.88 23.76 -23.23
CA GLU A 145 -3.20 22.52 -23.66
C GLU A 145 -2.15 22.04 -22.66
N ILE A 146 -1.29 22.96 -22.18
CA ILE A 146 -0.21 22.62 -21.25
C ILE A 146 -0.80 22.19 -19.91
N GLN A 147 -1.85 22.87 -19.47
CA GLN A 147 -2.52 22.58 -18.21
C GLN A 147 -3.20 21.22 -18.24
N TYR A 148 -3.87 20.89 -19.31
CA TYR A 148 -4.51 19.58 -19.48
C TYR A 148 -3.48 18.45 -19.50
N TYR A 149 -2.37 18.64 -20.19
CA TYR A 149 -1.28 17.67 -20.22
C TYR A 149 -0.68 17.42 -18.83
N GLU A 150 -0.42 18.49 -18.07
CA GLU A 150 0.10 18.38 -16.70
C GLU A 150 -0.90 17.67 -15.78
N LYS A 151 -2.19 18.02 -15.85
CA LYS A 151 -3.24 17.37 -15.05
C LYS A 151 -3.44 15.91 -15.39
N MET A 152 -3.36 15.54 -16.65
CA MET A 152 -3.40 14.14 -17.06
C MET A 152 -2.19 13.36 -16.58
N GLY A 153 -1.00 13.99 -16.53
CA GLY A 153 0.20 13.41 -15.95
C GLY A 153 0.07 13.16 -14.44
N GLU A 154 -0.45 14.13 -13.71
CA GLU A 154 -0.73 14.00 -12.28
C GLU A 154 -1.74 12.86 -12.00
N LEU A 155 -2.84 12.82 -12.76
CA LEU A 155 -3.86 11.78 -12.65
C LEU A 155 -3.29 10.38 -12.93
N ALA A 156 -2.45 10.23 -13.96
CA ALA A 156 -1.84 8.96 -14.30
C ALA A 156 -0.93 8.43 -13.18
N ALA A 157 -0.16 9.33 -12.57
CA ALA A 157 0.71 9.00 -11.45
C ALA A 157 -0.10 8.61 -10.19
N GLU A 158 -1.18 9.35 -9.89
CA GLU A 158 -2.07 9.04 -8.77
C GLU A 158 -2.76 7.69 -8.94
N LEU A 159 -3.28 7.39 -10.13
CA LEU A 159 -3.93 6.11 -10.40
C LEU A 159 -2.96 4.93 -10.27
N TYR A 160 -1.70 5.12 -10.66
CA TYR A 160 -0.68 4.09 -10.49
C TYR A 160 -0.37 3.84 -9.01
N ASP A 161 -0.25 4.90 -8.22
CA ASP A 161 -0.01 4.81 -6.78
C ASP A 161 -1.19 4.15 -6.04
N ASP A 162 -2.44 4.54 -6.38
CA ASP A 162 -3.66 3.93 -5.85
C ASP A 162 -3.76 2.44 -6.22
N TYR A 163 -3.38 2.07 -7.45
CA TYR A 163 -3.30 0.67 -7.86
C TYR A 163 -2.31 -0.12 -7.01
N LEU A 164 -1.10 0.40 -6.82
CA LEU A 164 -0.08 -0.27 -6.00
C LEU A 164 -0.54 -0.42 -4.55
N GLN A 165 -1.15 0.61 -3.98
CA GLN A 165 -1.66 0.55 -2.62
C GLN A 165 -2.74 -0.53 -2.45
N LYS A 166 -3.69 -0.62 -3.39
CA LYS A 166 -4.72 -1.66 -3.38
C LYS A 166 -4.10 -3.06 -3.41
N GLU A 167 -3.13 -3.26 -4.31
CA GLU A 167 -2.44 -4.55 -4.44
C GLU A 167 -1.62 -4.89 -3.18
N LEU A 168 -0.93 -3.91 -2.58
CA LEU A 168 -0.18 -4.10 -1.34
C LEU A 168 -1.11 -4.47 -0.17
N LEU A 169 -2.27 -3.80 -0.05
CA LEU A 169 -3.27 -4.14 0.98
C LEU A 169 -3.81 -5.56 0.83
N GLY A 170 -3.99 -6.02 -0.40
CA GLY A 170 -4.45 -7.38 -0.69
C GLY A 170 -3.36 -8.45 -0.61
N ALA A 171 -2.09 -8.05 -0.63
CA ALA A 171 -0.95 -8.98 -0.65
C ALA A 171 -0.46 -9.38 0.75
N CYS A 172 -0.89 -8.68 1.81
CA CYS A 172 -0.48 -8.95 3.18
C CYS A 172 -1.00 -10.31 3.64
N GLY A 173 -0.09 -11.20 4.07
CA GLY A 173 -0.44 -12.49 4.64
C GLY A 173 -0.59 -12.48 6.16
N ILE A 174 -0.03 -11.46 6.83
CA ILE A 174 -0.18 -11.25 8.27
C ILE A 174 -1.15 -10.10 8.47
N GLU A 175 -2.20 -10.34 9.25
CA GLU A 175 -3.18 -9.33 9.62
C GLU A 175 -3.26 -9.22 11.14
N VAL A 176 -2.97 -8.02 11.65
CA VAL A 176 -3.04 -7.70 13.08
C VAL A 176 -4.00 -6.52 13.26
N TYR A 177 -4.74 -6.55 14.36
CA TYR A 177 -5.72 -5.53 14.68
C TYR A 177 -5.35 -4.84 15.99
N GLY A 178 -5.67 -3.54 16.11
CA GLY A 178 -5.40 -2.78 17.30
C GLY A 178 -6.29 -3.21 18.48
N GLY A 179 -5.77 -3.10 19.70
CA GLY A 179 -6.50 -3.39 20.94
C GLY A 179 -7.09 -4.80 20.95
N ALA A 180 -8.36 -4.91 21.34
CA ALA A 180 -9.07 -6.20 21.42
C ALA A 180 -9.76 -6.64 20.11
N ALA A 181 -9.58 -5.92 19.00
CA ALA A 181 -10.20 -6.29 17.71
C ALA A 181 -9.56 -7.56 17.14
N THR A 182 -10.38 -8.43 16.54
CA THR A 182 -9.97 -9.68 15.88
C THR A 182 -10.26 -9.69 14.38
N SER A 183 -10.98 -8.71 13.89
CA SER A 183 -11.34 -8.55 12.48
C SER A 183 -11.63 -7.09 12.16
N LEU A 184 -11.73 -6.75 10.87
CA LEU A 184 -12.13 -5.41 10.44
C LEU A 184 -13.50 -4.99 11.03
N LEU A 185 -14.45 -5.93 11.13
CA LEU A 185 -15.79 -5.67 11.63
C LEU A 185 -15.86 -5.41 13.16
N THR A 186 -14.84 -5.79 13.89
CA THR A 186 -14.74 -5.60 15.34
C THR A 186 -13.92 -4.37 15.75
N ILE A 187 -13.39 -3.62 14.79
CA ILE A 187 -12.68 -2.37 15.06
C ILE A 187 -13.67 -1.37 15.67
N ALA A 188 -13.37 -0.87 16.86
CA ALA A 188 -14.25 0.03 17.60
C ALA A 188 -13.49 1.17 18.27
N GLY A 189 -14.15 2.30 18.41
CA GLY A 189 -13.77 3.32 19.39
C GLY A 189 -14.44 3.03 20.74
N THR A 190 -14.19 3.86 21.73
CA THR A 190 -14.86 3.76 23.03
C THR A 190 -16.24 4.40 22.97
N ASP A 191 -17.28 3.67 23.34
CA ASP A 191 -18.65 4.15 23.50
C ASP A 191 -19.39 3.33 24.56
N ASP A 192 -20.70 3.51 24.69
CA ASP A 192 -21.54 2.78 25.63
C ASP A 192 -21.70 1.29 25.31
N THR A 193 -21.45 0.88 24.08
CA THR A 193 -21.50 -0.50 23.61
C THR A 193 -20.11 -1.13 23.56
N ASN A 194 -19.12 -0.35 23.09
CA ASN A 194 -17.75 -0.77 22.90
C ASN A 194 -16.87 -0.17 24.01
N THR A 195 -16.53 -0.96 25.00
CA THR A 195 -15.78 -0.50 26.18
C THR A 195 -14.26 -0.45 25.97
N ILE A 196 -13.75 -1.22 25.00
CA ILE A 196 -12.33 -1.30 24.68
C ILE A 196 -12.11 -0.76 23.27
N ALA A 197 -11.30 0.28 23.16
CA ALA A 197 -10.94 0.84 21.85
C ALA A 197 -9.93 -0.04 21.12
N SER A 198 -10.05 -0.07 19.81
CA SER A 198 -9.07 -0.73 18.92
C SER A 198 -7.95 0.25 18.54
N ASP A 199 -7.32 0.85 19.54
CA ASP A 199 -6.22 1.81 19.34
C ASP A 199 -4.94 1.08 18.87
N LEU A 200 -4.03 1.81 18.25
CA LEU A 200 -2.69 1.33 17.98
C LEU A 200 -1.88 1.34 19.29
N GLU A 201 -1.36 0.20 19.69
CA GLU A 201 -0.55 0.01 20.88
C GLU A 201 0.89 -0.32 20.52
N TYR A 202 1.83 -0.11 21.44
CA TYR A 202 3.23 -0.44 21.24
C TYR A 202 3.44 -1.95 21.04
N GLU A 203 2.77 -2.77 21.84
CA GLU A 203 2.77 -4.23 21.75
C GLU A 203 2.31 -4.72 20.35
N THR A 204 1.29 -4.10 19.76
CA THR A 204 0.81 -4.46 18.42
C THR A 204 1.93 -4.33 17.35
N ILE A 205 2.81 -3.35 17.51
CA ILE A 205 3.95 -3.16 16.61
C ILE A 205 5.00 -4.25 16.84
N LEU A 206 5.31 -4.56 18.11
CA LEU A 206 6.24 -5.63 18.46
C LEU A 206 5.76 -6.99 17.97
N ASP A 207 4.48 -7.31 18.16
CA ASP A 207 3.87 -8.56 17.67
C ASP A 207 4.07 -8.74 16.16
N VAL A 208 3.89 -7.66 15.38
CA VAL A 208 4.12 -7.72 13.94
C VAL A 208 5.60 -7.92 13.61
N GLU A 209 6.51 -7.27 14.33
CA GLU A 209 7.95 -7.46 14.15
C GLU A 209 8.35 -8.91 14.45
N ASP A 210 7.86 -9.47 15.55
CA ASP A 210 8.10 -10.86 15.94
C ASP A 210 7.55 -11.86 14.90
N MET A 211 6.33 -11.64 14.40
CA MET A 211 5.75 -12.46 13.34
C MET A 211 6.54 -12.37 12.03
N LEU A 212 7.03 -11.19 11.67
CA LEU A 212 7.87 -11.01 10.49
C LEU A 212 9.23 -11.72 10.65
N GLU A 213 9.84 -11.63 11.84
CA GLU A 213 11.10 -12.32 12.14
C GLU A 213 10.92 -13.85 12.16
N ALA A 214 9.83 -14.34 12.73
CA ALA A 214 9.47 -15.77 12.71
C ALA A 214 9.33 -16.31 11.28
N ASN A 215 8.83 -15.49 10.36
CA ASN A 215 8.73 -15.81 8.93
C ASN A 215 10.02 -15.54 8.15
N TYR A 216 11.15 -15.32 8.82
CA TYR A 216 12.45 -15.03 8.19
C TYR A 216 12.42 -13.82 7.27
N ALA A 217 11.64 -12.80 7.60
CA ALA A 217 11.62 -11.56 6.85
C ALA A 217 12.96 -10.81 7.01
N LYS A 218 13.49 -10.29 5.89
CA LYS A 218 14.75 -9.57 5.92
C LYS A 218 14.47 -8.08 6.10
N MET A 219 15.13 -7.49 7.08
CA MET A 219 15.15 -6.04 7.25
C MET A 219 15.80 -5.34 6.06
N ASN A 220 15.33 -4.16 5.75
CA ASN A 220 15.93 -3.33 4.72
C ASN A 220 17.19 -2.65 5.27
N THR A 221 18.30 -2.76 4.53
CA THR A 221 19.60 -2.14 4.85
C THR A 221 19.97 -1.01 3.89
N SER A 222 19.15 -0.79 2.88
CA SER A 222 19.33 0.25 1.87
C SER A 222 18.00 0.82 1.45
N ILE A 223 17.93 2.12 1.25
CA ILE A 223 16.75 2.85 0.79
C ILE A 223 17.10 3.69 -0.45
N ILE A 224 16.09 4.05 -1.22
CA ILE A 224 16.23 5.06 -2.26
C ILE A 224 16.25 6.43 -1.58
N ASP A 225 17.33 7.19 -1.79
CA ASP A 225 17.47 8.54 -1.24
C ASP A 225 16.35 9.45 -1.75
N GLY A 226 15.75 10.22 -0.85
CA GLY A 226 14.74 11.23 -1.17
C GLY A 226 15.29 12.48 -1.85
N SER A 227 16.62 12.55 -2.10
CA SER A 227 17.25 13.64 -2.83
C SER A 227 16.98 13.57 -4.35
N ARG A 228 17.29 14.64 -5.08
CA ARG A 228 17.13 14.70 -6.55
C ARG A 228 17.99 13.68 -7.31
N ASN A 229 19.05 13.19 -6.69
CA ASN A 229 19.90 12.14 -7.25
C ASN A 229 19.36 10.79 -6.78
N VAL A 230 18.83 10.02 -7.70
CA VAL A 230 18.35 8.66 -7.45
C VAL A 230 19.57 7.78 -7.14
N GLY A 231 19.84 7.58 -5.87
CA GLY A 231 20.89 6.71 -5.36
C GLY A 231 20.38 5.85 -4.22
N THR A 232 21.00 4.71 -3.99
CA THR A 232 20.75 3.88 -2.81
C THR A 232 21.68 4.31 -1.68
N VAL A 233 21.11 4.59 -0.51
CA VAL A 233 21.83 4.97 0.69
C VAL A 233 21.74 3.85 1.73
N PRO A 234 22.85 3.42 2.36
CA PRO A 234 22.81 2.44 3.42
C PRO A 234 22.13 3.01 4.67
N VAL A 235 21.26 2.21 5.29
CA VAL A 235 20.61 2.53 6.57
C VAL A 235 20.82 1.41 7.56
N ASN A 236 20.62 1.68 8.84
CA ASN A 236 20.57 0.63 9.85
C ASN A 236 19.45 -0.34 9.50
N ALA A 237 19.68 -1.62 9.70
CA ALA A 237 18.68 -2.66 9.45
C ALA A 237 17.37 -2.32 10.15
N SER A 238 16.30 -2.21 9.41
CA SER A 238 14.98 -1.85 9.93
C SER A 238 13.88 -2.35 9.00
N PHE A 239 12.72 -2.59 9.58
CA PHE A 239 11.50 -2.77 8.81
C PHE A 239 10.96 -1.42 8.36
N PHE A 240 10.22 -1.40 7.25
CA PHE A 240 9.57 -0.20 6.76
C PHE A 240 8.08 -0.42 6.65
N ALA A 241 7.32 0.55 7.14
CA ALA A 241 5.88 0.53 7.08
C ALA A 241 5.31 1.81 6.45
N TYR A 242 4.34 1.66 5.55
CA TYR A 242 3.56 2.78 5.05
C TYR A 242 2.45 3.10 6.01
N CYS A 243 2.28 4.38 6.32
CA CYS A 243 1.23 4.87 7.19
C CYS A 243 0.53 6.10 6.61
N GLY A 244 -0.72 6.31 7.00
CA GLY A 244 -1.47 7.50 6.65
C GLY A 244 -1.11 8.71 7.52
N ARG A 245 -1.52 9.89 7.08
CA ARG A 245 -1.38 11.13 7.85
C ARG A 245 -2.02 11.03 9.23
N ASP A 246 -3.20 10.41 9.31
CA ASP A 246 -3.96 10.28 10.56
C ASP A 246 -3.27 9.31 11.54
N THR A 247 -2.59 8.30 11.02
CA THR A 247 -1.79 7.34 11.79
C THR A 247 -0.64 8.02 12.56
N VAL A 248 -0.01 9.04 11.99
CA VAL A 248 1.10 9.76 12.62
C VAL A 248 0.69 10.37 13.97
N ARG A 249 -0.57 10.79 14.09
CA ARG A 249 -1.09 11.28 15.37
C ARG A 249 -1.15 10.18 16.44
N SER A 250 -1.59 8.99 16.06
CA SER A 250 -1.61 7.82 16.94
C SER A 250 -0.18 7.41 17.33
N LEU A 251 0.76 7.38 16.36
CA LEU A 251 2.18 7.10 16.61
C LEU A 251 2.81 8.06 17.65
N ASN A 252 2.50 9.35 17.56
CA ASN A 252 3.01 10.34 18.52
C ASN A 252 2.46 10.12 19.96
N GLY A 253 1.36 9.40 20.11
CA GLY A 253 0.75 9.06 21.40
C GLY A 253 1.25 7.75 22.00
N LEU A 254 2.03 6.96 21.27
CA LEU A 254 2.50 5.65 21.73
C LEU A 254 3.46 5.78 22.91
N GLN A 255 3.25 4.90 23.89
CA GLN A 255 4.10 4.73 25.08
C GLN A 255 4.64 3.30 25.10
N ASP A 256 5.86 3.15 25.55
CA ASP A 256 6.46 1.86 25.86
C ASP A 256 5.99 1.32 27.22
N ASP A 257 6.43 0.15 27.61
CA ASP A 257 6.10 -0.50 28.90
C ASP A 257 6.51 0.33 30.12
N PHE A 258 7.45 1.28 29.94
CA PHE A 258 7.92 2.19 30.98
C PHE A 258 7.18 3.53 30.98
N SER A 259 6.07 3.66 30.22
CA SER A 259 5.33 4.91 30.02
C SER A 259 6.17 6.03 29.40
N GLN A 260 7.27 5.69 28.71
CA GLN A 260 8.07 6.62 27.93
C GLN A 260 7.49 6.72 26.51
N LYS A 261 7.82 7.79 25.78
CA LYS A 261 7.43 7.91 24.38
C LYS A 261 8.21 6.91 23.51
N ALA A 262 7.49 5.98 22.94
CA ALA A 262 8.07 4.96 22.05
C ALA A 262 8.43 5.50 20.66
N PHE A 263 7.70 6.49 20.16
CA PHE A 263 7.92 7.07 18.84
C PHE A 263 9.00 8.14 18.83
N VAL A 264 10.03 7.95 18.01
CA VAL A 264 11.10 8.93 17.78
C VAL A 264 10.88 9.61 16.42
N PRO A 265 10.48 10.89 16.37
CA PRO A 265 10.31 11.61 15.11
C PRO A 265 11.62 11.72 14.32
N ALA A 266 11.54 11.66 13.00
CA ALA A 266 12.72 11.75 12.10
C ALA A 266 13.59 12.99 12.33
N ARG A 267 12.97 14.10 12.72
CA ARG A 267 13.68 15.35 13.10
C ARG A 267 14.60 15.24 14.32
N MET A 268 14.46 14.18 15.12
CA MET A 268 15.27 13.94 16.33
C MET A 268 16.41 12.94 16.08
N TYR A 269 16.56 12.44 14.86
CA TYR A 269 17.67 11.53 14.53
C TYR A 269 19.01 12.23 14.64
N ALA A 270 19.99 11.55 15.23
CA ALA A 270 21.35 12.06 15.37
C ALA A 270 22.07 12.27 14.01
N ALA A 271 21.69 11.49 12.98
CA ALA A 271 22.21 11.58 11.62
C ALA A 271 21.05 11.75 10.64
N ALA A 272 20.79 12.98 10.21
CA ALA A 272 19.69 13.32 9.29
C ALA A 272 19.95 12.91 7.82
N GLY A 273 21.10 12.32 7.50
CA GLY A 273 21.52 12.06 6.11
C GLY A 273 20.88 10.84 5.43
N ASN A 274 20.30 9.93 6.18
CA ASN A 274 19.86 8.63 5.66
C ASN A 274 18.35 8.41 5.91
N LEU A 275 17.53 9.32 5.39
CA LEU A 275 16.08 9.28 5.51
C LEU A 275 15.45 8.78 4.20
N ALA A 276 14.45 7.90 4.31
CA ALA A 276 13.59 7.57 3.19
C ALA A 276 12.72 8.79 2.82
N LYS A 277 12.26 8.82 1.57
CA LYS A 277 11.33 9.86 1.14
C LYS A 277 10.06 9.79 2.01
N ASN A 278 9.67 10.90 2.61
CA ASN A 278 8.52 11.04 3.51
C ASN A 278 8.58 10.19 4.78
N GLU A 279 9.77 9.86 5.26
CA GLU A 279 9.95 9.21 6.56
C GLU A 279 9.56 10.16 7.69
N VAL A 280 8.74 9.66 8.62
CA VAL A 280 8.18 10.44 9.74
C VAL A 280 8.92 10.16 11.05
N GLY A 281 9.31 8.91 11.27
CA GLY A 281 9.97 8.51 12.49
C GLY A 281 10.09 6.99 12.61
N VAL A 282 10.54 6.55 13.78
CA VAL A 282 10.80 5.15 14.11
C VAL A 282 10.14 4.76 15.43
N VAL A 283 9.66 3.53 15.51
CA VAL A 283 9.28 2.84 16.74
C VAL A 283 10.03 1.51 16.74
N HIS A 284 10.80 1.23 17.77
CA HIS A 284 11.65 0.05 17.89
C HIS A 284 12.50 -0.17 16.62
N SER A 285 12.28 -1.23 15.85
CA SER A 285 12.98 -1.52 14.60
C SER A 285 12.23 -1.09 13.33
N THR A 286 11.01 -0.53 13.46
CA THR A 286 10.16 -0.14 12.34
C THR A 286 10.25 1.36 12.04
N ARG A 287 10.53 1.71 10.78
CA ARG A 287 10.51 3.07 10.24
C ARG A 287 9.22 3.30 9.47
N PHE A 288 8.60 4.46 9.73
CA PHE A 288 7.31 4.82 9.13
C PHE A 288 7.47 5.83 8.01
N ILE A 289 6.91 5.50 6.85
CA ILE A 289 6.84 6.34 5.66
C ILE A 289 5.42 6.84 5.52
N GLN A 290 5.23 8.16 5.54
CA GLN A 290 3.92 8.76 5.42
C GLN A 290 3.47 8.86 3.97
N ALA A 291 2.35 8.22 3.66
CA ALA A 291 1.59 8.42 2.43
C ALA A 291 0.49 9.45 2.64
N GLN A 292 0.45 10.50 1.81
CA GLN A 292 -0.57 11.56 1.93
C GLN A 292 -1.97 11.05 1.59
N ARG A 293 -2.07 10.08 0.68
CA ARG A 293 -3.32 9.49 0.16
C ARG A 293 -3.47 8.03 0.59
N MET A 294 -3.18 7.73 1.86
CA MET A 294 -3.41 6.37 2.37
C MET A 294 -4.89 6.02 2.30
N MET A 295 -5.22 4.88 1.68
CA MET A 295 -6.56 4.32 1.70
C MET A 295 -6.94 3.93 3.12
N ARG A 296 -8.20 4.05 3.44
CA ARG A 296 -8.76 3.67 4.73
C ARG A 296 -9.99 2.80 4.51
N TYR A 297 -10.36 2.08 5.52
CA TYR A 297 -11.55 1.26 5.53
C TYR A 297 -12.70 2.05 6.16
N ASP A 298 -13.44 2.81 5.36
CA ASP A 298 -14.58 3.61 5.82
C ASP A 298 -15.75 2.68 6.19
N ALA A 299 -16.36 2.91 7.37
CA ALA A 299 -17.50 2.15 7.89
C ALA A 299 -17.27 0.64 7.92
N CYS A 300 -16.07 0.19 8.24
CA CYS A 300 -15.75 -1.23 8.30
C CYS A 300 -15.90 -1.82 9.71
N GLY A 301 -15.84 -0.99 10.75
CA GLY A 301 -15.79 -1.39 12.15
C GLY A 301 -17.15 -1.68 12.77
N ALA A 302 -17.19 -1.77 14.08
CA ALA A 302 -18.42 -1.94 14.85
C ALA A 302 -19.34 -0.71 14.72
N GLU A 303 -20.63 -0.90 14.94
CA GLU A 303 -21.59 0.20 14.96
C GLU A 303 -21.31 1.13 16.14
N VAL A 304 -21.42 2.44 15.90
CA VAL A 304 -21.19 3.46 16.92
C VAL A 304 -22.37 3.49 17.88
N GLY A 305 -22.08 3.34 19.17
CA GLY A 305 -23.07 3.42 20.23
C GLY A 305 -23.63 4.84 20.45
N ALA A 306 -24.58 4.97 21.37
CA ALA A 306 -25.30 6.23 21.59
C ALA A 306 -24.42 7.36 22.15
N ASN A 307 -23.35 7.02 22.88
CA ASN A 307 -22.48 7.99 23.55
C ASN A 307 -20.99 7.76 23.18
N PRO A 308 -20.56 8.09 21.94
CA PRO A 308 -19.18 7.91 21.54
C PRO A 308 -18.23 8.82 22.31
N VAL A 309 -17.17 8.27 22.85
CA VAL A 309 -16.15 8.98 23.64
C VAL A 309 -14.83 8.99 22.86
N GLY A 310 -14.09 10.10 22.96
CA GLY A 310 -12.71 10.15 22.44
C GLY A 310 -12.54 10.57 20.99
N GLY A 311 -13.62 10.95 20.27
CA GLY A 311 -13.52 11.55 18.93
C GLY A 311 -12.96 10.61 17.87
N TYR A 312 -13.34 9.35 17.89
CA TYR A 312 -12.96 8.39 16.83
C TYR A 312 -13.66 8.69 15.52
N LYS A 313 -12.99 8.41 14.41
CA LYS A 313 -13.56 8.54 13.08
C LYS A 313 -14.59 7.46 12.82
N ALA A 314 -15.72 7.88 12.28
CA ALA A 314 -16.80 6.99 11.89
C ALA A 314 -17.51 7.54 10.66
N THR A 315 -17.98 6.65 9.81
CA THR A 315 -18.67 7.00 8.56
C THR A 315 -20.08 6.45 8.57
N THR A 316 -21.05 7.28 8.19
CA THR A 316 -22.46 6.89 8.04
C THR A 316 -22.70 6.36 6.62
N VAL A 317 -23.31 5.20 6.53
CA VAL A 317 -23.62 4.56 5.24
C VAL A 317 -25.09 4.13 5.18
N ASN A 318 -25.64 4.12 3.97
CA ASN A 318 -26.96 3.55 3.69
C ASN A 318 -26.87 2.01 3.59
N ALA A 319 -28.01 1.32 3.49
CA ALA A 319 -28.06 -0.14 3.45
C ALA A 319 -27.23 -0.75 2.30
N ALA A 320 -27.22 -0.16 1.12
CA ALA A 320 -26.40 -0.62 -0.01
C ALA A 320 -24.89 -0.44 0.26
N GLY A 321 -24.50 0.70 0.81
CA GLY A 321 -23.12 0.96 1.21
C GLY A 321 -22.64 0.08 2.36
N ALA A 322 -23.52 -0.24 3.30
CA ALA A 322 -23.27 -1.16 4.41
C ALA A 322 -23.01 -2.60 3.91
N ALA A 323 -23.86 -3.08 3.02
CA ALA A 323 -23.72 -4.42 2.43
C ALA A 323 -22.38 -4.62 1.69
N LEU A 324 -21.89 -3.60 0.97
CA LEU A 324 -20.57 -3.62 0.31
C LEU A 324 -19.40 -3.74 1.30
N ARG A 325 -19.60 -3.41 2.57
CA ARG A 325 -18.60 -3.43 3.64
C ARG A 325 -18.78 -4.59 4.62
N GLY A 326 -19.73 -5.49 4.34
CA GLY A 326 -20.04 -6.63 5.20
C GLY A 326 -20.87 -6.27 6.43
N GLN A 327 -21.45 -5.06 6.50
CA GLN A 327 -22.30 -4.61 7.59
C GLN A 327 -23.76 -5.06 7.39
N ALA A 328 -24.48 -5.26 8.49
CA ALA A 328 -25.83 -5.83 8.45
C ALA A 328 -26.92 -4.85 7.96
N GLY A 329 -26.69 -3.53 8.05
CA GLY A 329 -27.70 -2.54 7.69
C GLY A 329 -27.14 -1.12 7.64
N ALA A 330 -27.98 -0.15 7.32
CA ALA A 330 -27.61 1.27 7.36
C ALA A 330 -27.29 1.69 8.81
N GLY A 331 -26.20 2.45 8.97
CA GLY A 331 -25.76 2.91 10.29
C GLY A 331 -24.50 3.76 10.22
N THR A 332 -24.00 4.16 11.36
CA THR A 332 -22.69 4.80 11.51
C THR A 332 -21.74 3.79 12.10
N PHE A 333 -20.63 3.53 11.41
CA PHE A 333 -19.66 2.53 11.82
C PHE A 333 -18.28 3.16 11.93
N TYR A 334 -17.46 2.63 12.81
CA TYR A 334 -16.08 3.09 12.98
C TYR A 334 -15.25 2.82 11.73
N ASP A 335 -14.31 3.72 11.45
CA ASP A 335 -13.38 3.63 10.33
C ASP A 335 -12.07 2.99 10.79
N GLY A 336 -11.53 2.09 9.96
CA GLY A 336 -10.23 1.45 10.16
C GLY A 336 -9.13 2.11 9.35
N LEU A 337 -7.97 2.32 9.95
CA LEU A 337 -6.76 2.78 9.28
C LEU A 337 -5.75 1.64 9.16
N PRO A 338 -5.22 1.37 7.96
CA PRO A 338 -4.18 0.40 7.77
C PRO A 338 -2.78 1.01 7.96
N ILE A 339 -1.86 0.20 8.47
CA ILE A 339 -0.41 0.34 8.33
C ILE A 339 0.06 -0.88 7.54
N ILE A 340 0.89 -0.68 6.51
CA ILE A 340 1.34 -1.76 5.62
C ILE A 340 2.84 -1.93 5.79
N TYR A 341 3.27 -3.10 6.24
CA TYR A 341 4.66 -3.50 6.29
C TYR A 341 5.06 -4.19 5.00
N VAL A 342 6.13 -3.71 4.39
CA VAL A 342 6.70 -4.30 3.17
C VAL A 342 8.16 -4.60 3.42
N THR A 343 8.51 -5.89 3.43
CA THR A 343 9.89 -6.31 3.60
C THR A 343 10.58 -6.54 2.25
N LYS A 344 11.89 -6.55 2.27
CA LYS A 344 12.70 -6.70 1.07
C LYS A 344 12.40 -8.00 0.33
N GLY A 345 12.05 -7.91 -0.95
CA GLY A 345 11.78 -9.06 -1.80
C GLY A 345 10.40 -9.69 -1.63
N ALA A 346 9.51 -9.14 -0.79
CA ALA A 346 8.18 -9.70 -0.57
C ALA A 346 7.18 -9.35 -1.69
N PHE A 347 7.32 -8.18 -2.28
CA PHE A 347 6.40 -7.66 -3.31
C PHE A 347 7.18 -7.08 -4.48
N ALA A 348 6.72 -7.34 -5.70
CA ALA A 348 7.34 -6.81 -6.90
C ALA A 348 6.30 -6.17 -7.83
N THR A 349 6.66 -5.03 -8.40
CA THR A 349 5.93 -4.42 -9.51
C THR A 349 6.40 -5.04 -10.82
N VAL A 350 5.48 -5.25 -11.75
CA VAL A 350 5.75 -5.82 -13.06
C VAL A 350 5.52 -4.76 -14.13
N GLY A 351 6.58 -4.44 -14.87
CA GLY A 351 6.54 -3.55 -16.02
C GLY A 351 6.79 -4.30 -17.34
N LEU A 352 6.31 -3.75 -18.46
CA LEU A 352 6.56 -4.30 -19.78
C LEU A 352 7.89 -3.75 -20.31
N ASN A 353 8.81 -4.64 -20.72
CA ASN A 353 10.12 -4.25 -21.24
C ASN A 353 9.98 -3.46 -22.55
N GLY A 354 10.73 -2.37 -22.68
CA GLY A 354 10.71 -1.51 -23.87
C GLY A 354 9.53 -0.56 -23.99
N ASN A 355 8.50 -0.66 -23.14
CA ASN A 355 7.43 0.33 -23.08
C ASN A 355 7.68 1.34 -21.95
N LYS A 356 7.40 2.60 -22.24
CA LYS A 356 7.38 3.64 -21.21
C LYS A 356 6.36 3.27 -20.14
N LYS A 357 6.65 3.59 -18.89
CA LYS A 357 5.75 3.36 -17.76
C LYS A 357 4.36 3.97 -18.02
N ILE A 358 4.31 5.18 -18.59
CA ILE A 358 3.08 5.87 -18.98
C ILE A 358 3.23 6.39 -20.41
N ASN A 359 2.29 6.03 -21.29
CA ASN A 359 2.21 6.51 -22.65
C ASN A 359 1.17 7.60 -22.77
N PHE A 360 1.58 8.80 -23.18
CA PHE A 360 0.69 9.90 -23.45
C PHE A 360 0.41 9.98 -24.96
N LEU A 361 -0.86 10.14 -25.30
CA LEU A 361 -1.34 10.32 -26.67
C LEU A 361 -2.14 11.62 -26.73
N SER A 362 -1.91 12.43 -27.75
CA SER A 362 -2.66 13.67 -27.97
C SER A 362 -3.10 13.76 -29.43
N LYS A 363 -4.34 14.21 -29.63
CA LYS A 363 -4.86 14.63 -30.93
C LYS A 363 -5.32 16.08 -30.78
N LYS A 364 -4.77 16.97 -31.59
CA LYS A 364 -5.20 18.36 -31.65
C LYS A 364 -6.43 18.50 -32.53
N PRO A 365 -7.31 19.51 -32.28
CA PRO A 365 -8.36 19.88 -33.21
C PRO A 365 -7.79 20.22 -34.61
N GLY A 366 -8.60 20.09 -35.63
CA GLY A 366 -8.21 20.38 -37.01
C GLY A 366 -7.96 19.14 -37.87
N THR A 367 -8.06 17.92 -37.29
CA THR A 367 -7.97 16.68 -38.06
C THR A 367 -9.34 16.00 -38.11
N ALA A 368 -9.93 15.91 -39.30
CA ALA A 368 -11.19 15.21 -39.48
C ALA A 368 -11.06 13.70 -39.25
N THR A 369 -12.00 13.14 -38.53
CA THR A 369 -12.15 11.70 -38.32
C THR A 369 -13.58 11.28 -38.57
N TYR A 370 -13.86 9.97 -38.62
CA TYR A 370 -15.22 9.47 -38.84
C TYR A 370 -16.19 9.90 -37.74
N GLU A 371 -15.73 10.02 -36.50
CA GLU A 371 -16.53 10.44 -35.34
C GLU A 371 -16.60 11.96 -35.20
N ASP A 372 -15.59 12.68 -35.69
CA ASP A 372 -15.53 14.15 -35.71
C ASP A 372 -15.18 14.66 -37.12
N PRO A 373 -16.18 14.74 -38.03
CA PRO A 373 -15.96 15.10 -39.44
C PRO A 373 -15.45 16.55 -39.63
N HIS A 374 -15.72 17.42 -38.67
CA HIS A 374 -15.29 18.82 -38.72
C HIS A 374 -13.97 19.09 -37.98
N GLY A 375 -13.44 18.09 -37.27
CA GLY A 375 -12.20 18.23 -36.54
C GLY A 375 -12.23 19.23 -35.40
N LEU A 376 -13.38 19.38 -34.74
CA LEU A 376 -13.61 20.38 -33.69
C LEU A 376 -13.13 19.90 -32.30
N GLN A 377 -12.86 18.60 -32.16
CA GLN A 377 -12.49 17.99 -30.86
C GLN A 377 -11.03 17.61 -30.82
N GLY A 378 -10.38 18.01 -29.72
CA GLY A 378 -9.07 17.55 -29.31
C GLY A 378 -9.17 16.55 -28.18
N ILE A 379 -8.22 15.62 -28.11
CA ILE A 379 -8.17 14.58 -27.08
C ILE A 379 -6.78 14.52 -26.49
N TYR A 380 -6.70 14.50 -25.15
CA TYR A 380 -5.53 14.07 -24.39
C TYR A 380 -5.84 12.77 -23.70
N SER A 381 -5.02 11.77 -23.91
CA SER A 381 -5.17 10.48 -23.24
C SER A 381 -3.85 9.97 -22.73
N PHE A 382 -3.91 9.13 -21.70
CA PHE A 382 -2.79 8.33 -21.27
C PHE A 382 -3.21 6.88 -21.11
N ASN A 383 -2.26 5.99 -21.27
CA ASN A 383 -2.42 4.60 -20.91
C ASN A 383 -1.09 4.04 -20.40
N PHE A 384 -1.19 3.07 -19.51
CA PHE A 384 -0.05 2.34 -18.99
C PHE A 384 -0.40 0.89 -18.69
N PHE A 385 0.61 0.05 -18.66
CA PHE A 385 0.49 -1.32 -18.17
C PHE A 385 1.03 -1.37 -16.75
N ALA A 386 0.22 -1.87 -15.83
CA ALA A 386 0.61 -2.12 -14.46
C ALA A 386 0.34 -3.57 -14.10
N GLY A 387 1.23 -4.15 -13.36
CA GLY A 387 1.09 -5.47 -12.79
C GLY A 387 1.82 -5.53 -11.46
N SER A 388 1.41 -6.46 -10.64
CA SER A 388 2.00 -6.74 -9.36
C SER A 388 2.10 -8.23 -9.14
N ILE A 389 3.04 -8.63 -8.32
CA ILE A 389 3.21 -10.01 -7.91
C ILE A 389 3.61 -10.05 -6.44
N SER A 390 2.79 -10.70 -5.63
CA SER A 390 3.15 -11.01 -4.25
C SER A 390 4.02 -12.26 -4.23
N LEU A 391 5.31 -12.05 -3.96
CA LEU A 391 6.28 -13.13 -3.92
C LEU A 391 6.19 -13.91 -2.61
N GLU A 392 6.16 -13.18 -1.49
CA GLU A 392 6.17 -13.76 -0.14
C GLU A 392 5.14 -13.02 0.74
N PRO A 393 3.83 -13.37 0.65
CA PRO A 393 2.79 -12.73 1.45
C PRO A 393 3.01 -12.91 2.96
N GLU A 394 3.61 -14.01 3.39
CA GLU A 394 4.00 -14.31 4.76
C GLU A 394 5.02 -13.33 5.36
N LYS A 395 5.68 -12.54 4.53
CA LYS A 395 6.64 -11.48 4.92
C LYS A 395 6.08 -10.08 4.75
N MET A 396 4.78 -9.97 4.58
CA MET A 396 4.06 -8.70 4.52
C MET A 396 2.98 -8.70 5.60
N ALA A 397 2.89 -7.59 6.32
CA ALA A 397 1.92 -7.45 7.40
C ALA A 397 1.05 -6.21 7.22
N ARG A 398 -0.16 -6.29 7.75
CA ARG A 398 -1.09 -5.17 7.83
C ARG A 398 -1.60 -5.04 9.26
N ILE A 399 -1.46 -3.85 9.84
CA ILE A 399 -2.11 -3.49 11.09
C ILE A 399 -3.34 -2.65 10.75
N CYS A 400 -4.50 -3.01 11.26
CA CYS A 400 -5.73 -2.22 11.14
C CYS A 400 -6.21 -1.80 12.52
N PHE A 401 -6.45 -0.49 12.72
CA PHE A 401 -6.85 0.07 14.00
C PHE A 401 -7.80 1.26 13.84
N ALA A 402 -8.52 1.61 14.91
CA ALA A 402 -9.35 2.80 14.95
C ALA A 402 -8.50 4.04 15.24
N THR A 403 -8.82 5.17 14.64
CA THR A 403 -8.07 6.41 14.88
C THR A 403 -8.95 7.52 15.44
N LYS A 404 -8.35 8.37 16.26
CA LYS A 404 -8.95 9.61 16.78
C LYS A 404 -8.74 10.77 15.80
N TYR A 405 -9.69 11.74 15.82
CA TYR A 405 -9.59 12.98 15.04
C TYR A 405 -8.39 13.83 15.43
#